data_1225784ed4cba989da7ef234eb26ca32
#
_entry.id   1225784ed4cba989da7ef234eb26ca32
#
_cell.length_a   1.000
_cell.length_b   1.000
_cell.length_c   1.000
_cell.angle_alpha   90.00
_cell.angle_beta   90.00
_cell.angle_gamma   90.00
#
_symmetry.space_group_name_H-M   'P 1'
#
loop_
_entity.id
_entity.type
_entity.pdbx_description
1 polymer ?
#
loop_
_entity_poly.entity_id
_entity_poly.type
_entity_poly.pdbx_seq_one_letter_code
_entity_poly.pdbx_strand_id
1 'polypeptide(L)'
;MENNITFRKEIQNDYQAVENLVRESFWNVYRPGCTEHYVLHMLRNDPAFVKELDFVMEKDGKLIGQNIFMRAHIKSDDGKEIPILAMGPICITPELKRKGYGKKLLDWSLEQAKALGYGALCFEGNIDFYGKSGFTYASSFKIRYHGLPEDADSSFFLCKELIPGYLNGVTGEYAPPEGYYVAEQNPKEFEEFDSKFPPKEKLKLPGQLF
;
A
#
# COMPACT_ATOMS: atom_id res chain seq x y z
N MET A 1 0.11 22.59 23.11
CA MET A 1 -1.03 21.65 22.86
C MET A 1 -0.43 20.38 22.34
N GLU A 2 -0.58 19.27 23.07
CA GLU A 2 -0.16 17.96 22.55
C GLU A 2 -0.99 17.65 21.30
N ASN A 3 -0.31 17.35 20.19
CA ASN A 3 -0.95 16.89 18.97
C ASN A 3 -1.60 15.52 19.25
N ASN A 4 -2.91 15.48 19.41
CA ASN A 4 -3.63 14.24 19.66
C ASN A 4 -3.70 13.42 18.37
N ILE A 5 -2.84 12.41 18.26
CA ILE A 5 -2.81 11.45 17.16
C ILE A 5 -3.51 10.18 17.59
N THR A 6 -4.51 9.76 16.84
CA THR A 6 -5.21 8.50 17.04
C THR A 6 -5.12 7.62 15.80
N PHE A 7 -5.11 6.32 16.02
CA PHE A 7 -5.18 5.29 15.00
C PHE A 7 -6.41 4.44 15.27
N ARG A 8 -7.19 4.17 14.29
CA ARG A 8 -8.36 3.30 14.38
C ARG A 8 -8.64 2.58 13.08
N LYS A 9 -9.50 1.59 13.11
CA LYS A 9 -10.05 0.99 11.90
C LYS A 9 -10.89 2.00 11.14
N GLU A 10 -10.86 1.90 9.81
CA GLU A 10 -11.80 2.59 8.94
C GLU A 10 -13.23 2.07 9.19
N ILE A 11 -14.20 2.94 9.13
CA ILE A 11 -15.63 2.59 9.16
C ILE A 11 -16.31 3.10 7.88
N GLN A 12 -17.45 2.54 7.54
CA GLN A 12 -18.15 2.89 6.29
C GLN A 12 -18.41 4.39 6.13
N ASN A 13 -18.65 5.11 7.23
CA ASN A 13 -18.84 6.56 7.19
C ASN A 13 -17.59 7.35 6.80
N ASP A 14 -16.41 6.73 6.88
CA ASP A 14 -15.15 7.35 6.48
C ASP A 14 -14.88 7.22 4.98
N TYR A 15 -15.47 6.24 4.30
CA TYR A 15 -15.09 5.80 2.95
C TYR A 15 -14.92 6.95 1.97
N GLN A 16 -15.90 7.84 1.87
CA GLN A 16 -15.82 8.97 0.94
C GLN A 16 -14.69 9.95 1.32
N ALA A 17 -14.52 10.22 2.61
CA ALA A 17 -13.47 11.12 3.10
C ALA A 17 -12.08 10.51 2.87
N VAL A 18 -11.93 9.21 3.07
CA VAL A 18 -10.69 8.47 2.86
C VAL A 18 -10.36 8.36 1.37
N GLU A 19 -11.34 8.07 0.50
CA GLU A 19 -11.15 8.09 -0.96
C GLU A 19 -10.67 9.45 -1.45
N ASN A 20 -11.27 10.53 -0.94
CA ASN A 20 -10.81 11.88 -1.25
C ASN A 20 -9.39 12.14 -0.72
N LEU A 21 -9.08 11.72 0.51
CA LEU A 21 -7.73 11.81 1.08
C LEU A 21 -6.70 11.09 0.21
N VAL A 22 -6.98 9.87 -0.23
CA VAL A 22 -6.11 9.10 -1.12
C VAL A 22 -5.94 9.82 -2.45
N ARG A 23 -7.05 10.27 -3.07
CA ARG A 23 -7.01 11.01 -4.33
C ARG A 23 -6.14 12.26 -4.23
N GLU A 24 -6.32 13.09 -3.20
CA GLU A 24 -5.50 14.28 -2.97
C GLU A 24 -4.01 13.94 -2.75
N SER A 25 -3.74 12.83 -2.06
CA SER A 25 -2.38 12.43 -1.71
C SER A 25 -1.59 11.88 -2.89
N PHE A 26 -2.25 11.24 -3.85
CA PHE A 26 -1.62 10.61 -5.02
C PHE A 26 -1.75 11.40 -6.31
N TRP A 27 -2.56 12.47 -6.34
CA TRP A 27 -2.81 13.24 -7.55
C TRP A 27 -1.53 13.77 -8.19
N ASN A 28 -1.28 13.41 -9.44
CA ASN A 28 -0.10 13.75 -10.21
C ASN A 28 1.25 13.26 -9.61
N VAL A 29 1.23 12.23 -8.74
CA VAL A 29 2.47 11.72 -8.14
C VAL A 29 3.15 10.72 -9.08
N TYR A 30 2.47 9.65 -9.45
CA TYR A 30 3.07 8.57 -10.27
C TYR A 30 2.67 8.63 -11.74
N ARG A 31 1.55 9.30 -12.03
CA ARG A 31 0.98 9.50 -13.36
C ARG A 31 0.16 10.79 -13.39
N PRO A 32 -0.21 11.30 -14.58
CA PRO A 32 -1.21 12.36 -14.67
C PRO A 32 -2.55 11.93 -14.05
N GLY A 33 -3.02 12.64 -13.02
CA GLY A 33 -4.11 12.17 -12.17
C GLY A 33 -3.66 11.13 -11.15
N CYS A 34 -4.55 10.22 -10.79
CA CYS A 34 -4.26 9.03 -9.96
C CYS A 34 -5.39 8.00 -10.09
N THR A 35 -5.10 6.75 -9.76
CA THR A 35 -6.08 5.64 -9.75
C THR A 35 -6.28 5.06 -8.35
N GLU A 36 -5.42 5.39 -7.41
CA GLU A 36 -5.31 4.77 -6.08
C GLU A 36 -6.59 4.87 -5.25
N HIS A 37 -7.37 5.95 -5.40
CA HIS A 37 -8.66 6.10 -4.70
C HIS A 37 -9.74 5.14 -5.23
N TYR A 38 -9.74 4.85 -6.54
CA TYR A 38 -10.61 3.84 -7.12
C TYR A 38 -10.15 2.43 -6.77
N VAL A 39 -8.85 2.18 -6.82
CA VAL A 39 -8.28 0.91 -6.37
C VAL A 39 -8.70 0.63 -4.93
N LEU A 40 -8.51 1.58 -4.01
CA LEU A 40 -8.97 1.43 -2.62
C LEU A 40 -10.47 1.13 -2.52
N HIS A 41 -11.31 1.88 -3.28
CA HIS A 41 -12.76 1.66 -3.32
C HIS A 41 -13.11 0.20 -3.66
N MET A 42 -12.46 -0.35 -4.68
CA MET A 42 -12.72 -1.70 -5.15
C MET A 42 -12.14 -2.77 -4.21
N LEU A 43 -10.94 -2.53 -3.68
CA LEU A 43 -10.25 -3.48 -2.79
C LEU A 43 -11.03 -3.78 -1.51
N ARG A 44 -11.84 -2.86 -1.00
CA ARG A 44 -12.70 -3.10 0.19
C ARG A 44 -13.67 -4.27 0.01
N ASN A 45 -14.00 -4.63 -1.24
CA ASN A 45 -14.86 -5.76 -1.59
C ASN A 45 -14.08 -6.98 -2.11
N ASP A 46 -12.76 -6.89 -2.21
CA ASP A 46 -11.90 -7.98 -2.66
C ASP A 46 -11.79 -9.06 -1.58
N PRO A 47 -11.89 -10.36 -1.92
CA PRO A 47 -11.71 -11.46 -0.96
C PRO A 47 -10.37 -11.45 -0.23
N ALA A 48 -9.31 -10.92 -0.86
CA ALA A 48 -7.98 -10.79 -0.26
C ALA A 48 -7.85 -9.61 0.73
N PHE A 49 -8.83 -8.70 0.77
CA PHE A 49 -8.80 -7.55 1.67
C PHE A 49 -8.79 -7.97 3.14
N VAL A 50 -7.93 -7.34 3.94
CA VAL A 50 -7.81 -7.63 5.37
C VAL A 50 -8.51 -6.53 6.17
N LYS A 51 -9.81 -6.71 6.43
CA LYS A 51 -10.64 -5.73 7.16
C LYS A 51 -10.10 -5.36 8.54
N GLU A 52 -9.38 -6.26 9.17
CA GLU A 52 -8.74 -6.05 10.48
C GLU A 52 -7.54 -5.10 10.39
N LEU A 53 -7.00 -4.89 9.17
CA LEU A 53 -5.84 -4.06 8.87
C LEU A 53 -6.19 -2.89 7.95
N ASP A 54 -7.43 -2.46 7.96
CA ASP A 54 -7.89 -1.26 7.27
C ASP A 54 -7.92 -0.10 8.28
N PHE A 55 -6.96 0.84 8.11
CA PHE A 55 -6.66 1.82 9.14
C PHE A 55 -6.72 3.26 8.64
N VAL A 56 -7.19 4.11 9.54
CA VAL A 56 -7.10 5.55 9.40
C VAL A 56 -6.30 6.15 10.56
N MET A 57 -5.62 7.25 10.26
CA MET A 57 -4.92 8.09 11.22
C MET A 57 -5.61 9.43 11.33
N GLU A 58 -5.88 9.86 12.54
CA GLU A 58 -6.46 11.16 12.83
C GLU A 58 -5.49 12.03 13.61
N LYS A 59 -5.59 13.33 13.38
CA LYS A 59 -4.93 14.37 14.16
C LYS A 59 -5.97 15.39 14.59
N ASP A 60 -6.11 15.58 15.90
CA ASP A 60 -7.09 16.51 16.49
C ASP A 60 -8.52 16.25 15.95
N GLY A 61 -8.90 14.97 15.77
CA GLY A 61 -10.19 14.52 15.26
C GLY A 61 -10.39 14.66 13.74
N LYS A 62 -9.36 15.00 12.98
CA LYS A 62 -9.40 15.07 11.50
C LYS A 62 -8.61 13.92 10.89
N LEU A 63 -9.19 13.26 9.88
CA LEU A 63 -8.51 12.25 9.07
C LEU A 63 -7.31 12.88 8.37
N ILE A 64 -6.14 12.28 8.57
CA ILE A 64 -4.88 12.75 7.97
C ILE A 64 -4.09 11.65 7.26
N GLY A 65 -4.46 10.40 7.40
CA GLY A 65 -3.77 9.28 6.77
C GLY A 65 -4.60 8.01 6.73
N GLN A 66 -4.18 7.11 5.86
CA GLN A 66 -4.85 5.81 5.63
C GLN A 66 -3.81 4.77 5.22
N ASN A 67 -4.03 3.50 5.59
CA ASN A 67 -3.25 2.35 5.15
C ASN A 67 -4.12 1.09 5.12
N ILE A 68 -3.96 0.27 4.09
CA ILE A 68 -4.64 -1.03 3.96
C ILE A 68 -3.66 -2.15 3.67
N PHE A 69 -4.12 -3.38 3.91
CA PHE A 69 -3.38 -4.60 3.60
C PHE A 69 -4.26 -5.59 2.86
N MET A 70 -3.62 -6.34 1.97
CA MET A 70 -4.20 -7.44 1.20
C MET A 70 -3.49 -8.74 1.56
N ARG A 71 -4.21 -9.85 1.60
CA ARG A 71 -3.57 -11.18 1.62
C ARG A 71 -2.87 -11.40 0.29
N ALA A 72 -1.65 -11.90 0.38
CA ALA A 72 -0.83 -12.28 -0.75
C ALA A 72 -0.06 -13.55 -0.41
N HIS A 73 0.68 -14.07 -1.36
CA HIS A 73 1.55 -15.22 -1.14
C HIS A 73 2.82 -15.11 -1.98
N ILE A 74 3.86 -15.79 -1.52
CA ILE A 74 5.02 -16.10 -2.32
C ILE A 74 4.82 -17.52 -2.85
N LYS A 75 4.85 -17.69 -4.16
CA LYS A 75 4.92 -19.00 -4.79
C LYS A 75 6.35 -19.50 -4.71
N SER A 76 6.61 -20.36 -3.76
CA SER A 76 7.94 -20.90 -3.49
C SER A 76 8.42 -21.82 -4.61
N ASP A 77 9.73 -21.87 -4.83
CA ASP A 77 10.36 -22.71 -5.85
C ASP A 77 10.14 -24.21 -5.58
N ASP A 78 9.83 -24.61 -4.35
CA ASP A 78 9.43 -25.99 -3.97
C ASP A 78 7.93 -26.27 -4.15
N GLY A 79 7.18 -25.30 -4.72
CA GLY A 79 5.76 -25.45 -5.06
C GLY A 79 4.78 -25.12 -3.94
N LYS A 80 5.25 -24.63 -2.80
CA LYS A 80 4.38 -24.18 -1.70
C LYS A 80 3.94 -22.73 -1.89
N GLU A 81 2.79 -22.39 -1.34
CA GLU A 81 2.34 -21.02 -1.18
C GLU A 81 2.65 -20.55 0.25
N ILE A 82 3.50 -19.55 0.36
CA ILE A 82 3.87 -18.95 1.65
C ILE A 82 3.00 -17.71 1.85
N PRO A 83 2.06 -17.72 2.82
CA PRO A 83 1.16 -16.59 3.03
C PRO A 83 1.91 -15.38 3.55
N ILE A 84 1.68 -14.25 2.92
CA ILE A 84 2.22 -12.94 3.31
C ILE A 84 1.15 -11.87 3.16
N LEU A 85 1.50 -10.63 3.43
CA LEU A 85 0.70 -9.46 3.08
C LEU A 85 1.31 -8.69 1.89
N ALA A 86 0.46 -8.05 1.11
CA ALA A 86 0.75 -6.85 0.36
C ALA A 86 0.18 -5.64 1.10
N MET A 87 0.72 -4.45 0.85
CA MET A 87 0.32 -3.23 1.54
C MET A 87 0.12 -2.08 0.56
N GLY A 88 -0.90 -1.28 0.78
CA GLY A 88 -1.15 -0.05 0.04
C GLY A 88 -2.53 -0.01 -0.63
N PRO A 89 -2.97 1.19 -0.99
CA PRO A 89 -2.26 2.46 -0.82
C PRO A 89 -2.06 2.82 0.64
N ILE A 90 -0.92 3.47 0.95
CA ILE A 90 -0.68 4.16 2.21
C ILE A 90 -0.45 5.64 1.92
N CYS A 91 -1.10 6.52 2.64
CA CYS A 91 -0.93 7.95 2.42
C CYS A 91 -1.09 8.80 3.68
N ILE A 92 -0.59 10.02 3.57
CA ILE A 92 -0.81 11.13 4.51
C ILE A 92 -1.23 12.35 3.69
N THR A 93 -2.18 13.12 4.21
CA THR A 93 -2.65 14.36 3.57
C THR A 93 -1.48 15.24 3.11
N PRO A 94 -1.56 15.87 1.92
CA PRO A 94 -0.42 16.60 1.33
C PRO A 94 0.22 17.61 2.27
N GLU A 95 -0.56 18.36 3.06
CA GLU A 95 -0.10 19.42 3.96
C GLU A 95 0.73 18.89 5.14
N LEU A 96 0.62 17.60 5.43
CA LEU A 96 1.31 16.94 6.53
C LEU A 96 2.38 15.94 6.08
N LYS A 97 2.64 15.83 4.77
CA LYS A 97 3.75 15.03 4.25
C LYS A 97 5.10 15.51 4.83
N ARG A 98 6.05 14.59 4.91
CA ARG A 98 7.44 14.81 5.40
C ARG A 98 7.56 15.31 6.86
N LYS A 99 6.48 15.19 7.66
CA LYS A 99 6.46 15.56 9.10
C LYS A 99 6.48 14.31 10.03
N GLY A 100 6.83 13.12 9.49
CA GLY A 100 6.96 11.88 10.25
C GLY A 100 5.65 11.10 10.45
N TYR A 101 4.50 11.63 10.05
CA TYR A 101 3.21 10.95 10.24
C TYR A 101 3.11 9.64 9.46
N GLY A 102 3.64 9.60 8.22
CA GLY A 102 3.63 8.37 7.41
C GLY A 102 4.39 7.23 8.08
N LYS A 103 5.56 7.52 8.69
CA LYS A 103 6.30 6.51 9.45
C LYS A 103 5.53 6.03 10.68
N LYS A 104 4.87 6.94 11.42
CA LYS A 104 4.06 6.57 12.58
C LYS A 104 2.89 5.66 12.19
N LEU A 105 2.18 5.99 11.11
CA LEU A 105 1.09 5.16 10.60
C LEU A 105 1.60 3.80 10.16
N LEU A 106 2.69 3.77 9.40
CA LEU A 106 3.31 2.53 8.92
C LEU A 106 3.72 1.63 10.07
N ASP A 107 4.54 2.15 11.00
CA ASP A 107 5.07 1.35 12.13
C ASP A 107 3.92 0.78 12.97
N TRP A 108 2.91 1.59 13.29
CA TRP A 108 1.75 1.14 14.04
C TRP A 108 0.97 0.05 13.28
N SER A 109 0.76 0.23 11.99
CA SER A 109 0.06 -0.76 11.14
C SER A 109 0.80 -2.09 11.08
N LEU A 110 2.14 -2.06 11.00
CA LEU A 110 2.98 -3.27 10.99
C LEU A 110 2.90 -4.04 12.32
N GLU A 111 2.84 -3.34 13.45
CA GLU A 111 2.65 -3.99 14.75
C GLU A 111 1.27 -4.67 14.84
N GLN A 112 0.21 -4.04 14.27
CA GLN A 112 -1.11 -4.68 14.21
C GLN A 112 -1.08 -5.94 13.33
N ALA A 113 -0.43 -5.88 12.17
CA ALA A 113 -0.28 -7.03 11.29
C ALA A 113 0.48 -8.19 11.96
N LYS A 114 1.57 -7.87 12.67
CA LYS A 114 2.32 -8.82 13.47
C LYS A 114 1.48 -9.45 14.59
N ALA A 115 0.70 -8.63 15.30
CA ALA A 115 -0.18 -9.09 16.38
C ALA A 115 -1.26 -10.06 15.89
N LEU A 116 -1.68 -9.95 14.63
CA LEU A 116 -2.59 -10.89 13.97
C LEU A 116 -1.90 -12.14 13.43
N GLY A 117 -0.57 -12.28 13.62
CA GLY A 117 0.19 -13.47 13.24
C GLY A 117 0.73 -13.47 11.80
N TYR A 118 0.64 -12.35 11.07
CA TYR A 118 1.26 -12.27 9.75
C TYR A 118 2.78 -12.26 9.86
N GLY A 119 3.45 -13.12 9.08
CA GLY A 119 4.88 -13.36 9.19
C GLY A 119 5.75 -12.42 8.38
N ALA A 120 5.27 -11.96 7.22
CA ALA A 120 6.01 -11.09 6.33
C ALA A 120 5.07 -10.31 5.39
N LEU A 121 5.61 -9.31 4.72
CA LEU A 121 4.92 -8.59 3.66
C LEU A 121 5.88 -8.16 2.55
N CYS A 122 5.34 -8.07 1.32
CA CYS A 122 6.02 -7.58 0.13
C CYS A 122 5.14 -6.54 -0.60
N PHE A 123 5.77 -5.55 -1.20
CA PHE A 123 5.08 -4.53 -2.02
C PHE A 123 6.08 -3.66 -2.80
N GLU A 124 5.59 -2.81 -3.70
CA GLU A 124 6.39 -1.82 -4.41
C GLU A 124 6.51 -0.53 -3.60
N GLY A 125 7.74 -0.05 -3.40
CA GLY A 125 7.98 1.18 -2.64
C GLY A 125 9.38 1.74 -2.77
N ASN A 126 9.57 2.93 -2.20
CA ASN A 126 10.88 3.58 -2.15
C ASN A 126 11.62 3.23 -0.86
N ILE A 127 12.77 2.60 -0.98
CA ILE A 127 13.61 2.16 0.14
C ILE A 127 14.03 3.32 1.06
N ASP A 128 14.20 4.54 0.54
CA ASP A 128 14.58 5.71 1.34
C ASP A 128 13.53 6.07 2.41
N PHE A 129 12.28 5.73 2.14
CA PHE A 129 11.21 5.89 3.12
C PHE A 129 11.01 4.63 3.95
N TYR A 130 10.78 3.49 3.29
CA TYR A 130 10.39 2.25 3.95
C TYR A 130 11.54 1.57 4.71
N GLY A 131 12.79 1.77 4.30
CA GLY A 131 13.97 1.28 5.01
C GLY A 131 14.06 1.78 6.45
N LYS A 132 13.52 2.97 6.75
CA LYS A 132 13.44 3.54 8.12
C LYS A 132 12.48 2.76 9.04
N SER A 133 11.65 1.91 8.48
CA SER A 133 10.75 0.99 9.20
C SER A 133 11.21 -0.48 9.06
N GLY A 134 12.45 -0.70 8.63
CA GLY A 134 13.11 -2.02 8.59
C GLY A 134 12.76 -2.86 7.36
N PHE A 135 12.30 -2.23 6.27
CA PHE A 135 12.20 -2.92 4.99
C PHE A 135 13.56 -3.01 4.31
N THR A 136 13.73 -4.06 3.53
CA THR A 136 14.89 -4.27 2.65
C THR A 136 14.41 -4.64 1.25
N TYR A 137 15.33 -4.73 0.30
CA TYR A 137 15.00 -5.26 -1.01
C TYR A 137 14.59 -6.73 -0.91
N ALA A 138 13.53 -7.13 -1.60
CA ALA A 138 13.01 -8.50 -1.56
C ALA A 138 14.04 -9.52 -2.08
N SER A 139 14.95 -9.09 -2.94
CA SER A 139 16.10 -9.88 -3.40
C SER A 139 17.01 -10.36 -2.26
N SER A 140 17.07 -9.63 -1.13
CA SER A 140 17.81 -10.07 0.07
C SER A 140 17.25 -11.36 0.67
N PHE A 141 15.97 -11.62 0.45
CA PHE A 141 15.26 -12.85 0.83
C PHE A 141 15.16 -13.85 -0.33
N LYS A 142 15.83 -13.59 -1.48
CA LYS A 142 15.73 -14.41 -2.70
C LYS A 142 14.30 -14.53 -3.24
N ILE A 143 13.51 -13.48 -3.05
CA ILE A 143 12.14 -13.38 -3.58
C ILE A 143 12.20 -12.52 -4.84
N ARG A 144 11.69 -13.06 -5.94
CA ARG A 144 11.61 -12.41 -7.26
C ARG A 144 10.24 -11.78 -7.45
N TYR A 145 10.20 -10.74 -8.27
CA TYR A 145 8.94 -10.12 -8.69
C TYR A 145 8.44 -10.80 -9.96
N HIS A 146 7.17 -11.19 -9.98
CA HIS A 146 6.57 -11.92 -11.10
C HIS A 146 6.69 -11.14 -12.42
N GLY A 147 7.13 -11.85 -13.45
CA GLY A 147 7.26 -11.29 -14.80
C GLY A 147 8.42 -10.30 -14.99
N LEU A 148 9.22 -10.02 -13.94
CA LEU A 148 10.39 -9.17 -14.06
C LEU A 148 11.60 -10.01 -14.56
N PRO A 149 12.30 -9.60 -15.64
CA PRO A 149 13.54 -10.26 -16.07
C PRO A 149 14.61 -10.28 -14.97
N GLU A 150 15.46 -11.31 -14.94
CA GLU A 150 16.48 -11.49 -13.88
C GLU A 150 17.51 -10.35 -13.81
N ASP A 151 17.81 -9.71 -14.94
CA ASP A 151 18.74 -8.58 -15.05
C ASP A 151 18.07 -7.20 -14.90
N ALA A 152 16.76 -7.17 -14.71
CA ALA A 152 16.04 -5.92 -14.52
C ALA A 152 16.19 -5.34 -13.12
N ASP A 153 16.10 -4.02 -13.02
CA ASP A 153 16.11 -3.33 -11.73
C ASP A 153 14.87 -3.69 -10.91
N SER A 154 15.08 -4.33 -9.78
CA SER A 154 14.05 -4.70 -8.79
C SER A 154 14.09 -3.83 -7.52
N SER A 155 14.79 -2.70 -7.55
CA SER A 155 14.98 -1.82 -6.38
C SER A 155 13.67 -1.22 -5.82
N PHE A 156 12.60 -1.24 -6.59
CA PHE A 156 11.26 -0.86 -6.16
C PHE A 156 10.57 -1.94 -5.31
N PHE A 157 11.03 -3.20 -5.37
CA PHE A 157 10.37 -4.32 -4.73
C PHE A 157 10.96 -4.59 -3.34
N LEU A 158 10.16 -4.36 -2.32
CA LEU A 158 10.56 -4.37 -0.92
C LEU A 158 9.88 -5.52 -0.17
N CYS A 159 10.59 -6.01 0.84
CA CYS A 159 10.10 -7.05 1.74
C CYS A 159 10.51 -6.75 3.19
N LYS A 160 9.67 -7.21 4.13
CA LYS A 160 9.97 -7.19 5.57
C LYS A 160 9.40 -8.42 6.25
N GLU A 161 10.21 -9.09 7.05
CA GLU A 161 9.70 -10.03 8.05
C GLU A 161 9.09 -9.26 9.24
N LEU A 162 7.89 -9.64 9.62
CA LEU A 162 7.23 -9.21 10.86
C LEU A 162 7.56 -10.17 12.01
N ILE A 163 7.69 -11.45 11.68
CA ILE A 163 8.13 -12.50 12.59
C ILE A 163 9.52 -12.93 12.13
N PRO A 164 10.59 -12.74 12.94
CA PRO A 164 11.93 -13.08 12.56
C PRO A 164 12.09 -14.55 12.13
N GLY A 165 12.70 -14.78 10.99
CA GLY A 165 12.93 -16.12 10.44
C GLY A 165 11.73 -16.72 9.68
N TYR A 166 10.65 -15.99 9.50
CA TYR A 166 9.49 -16.47 8.77
C TYR A 166 9.81 -16.89 7.32
N LEU A 167 10.73 -16.19 6.70
CA LEU A 167 11.17 -16.46 5.32
C LEU A 167 12.45 -17.30 5.24
N ASN A 168 12.90 -17.91 6.34
CA ASN A 168 14.10 -18.75 6.33
C ASN A 168 13.94 -19.92 5.38
N GLY A 169 14.84 -20.03 4.41
CA GLY A 169 14.81 -21.10 3.40
C GLY A 169 13.76 -20.92 2.29
N VAL A 170 12.99 -19.86 2.33
CA VAL A 170 12.01 -19.53 1.27
C VAL A 170 12.75 -18.88 0.10
N THR A 171 12.58 -19.45 -1.09
CA THR A 171 12.92 -18.82 -2.38
C THR A 171 11.70 -18.92 -3.27
N GLY A 172 11.42 -17.92 -4.09
CA GLY A 172 10.20 -17.96 -4.90
C GLY A 172 9.87 -16.63 -5.56
N GLU A 173 8.64 -16.54 -6.00
CA GLU A 173 8.12 -15.42 -6.78
C GLU A 173 6.89 -14.82 -6.10
N TYR A 174 6.84 -13.49 -6.08
CA TYR A 174 5.70 -12.71 -5.62
C TYR A 174 5.01 -12.07 -6.80
N ALA A 175 3.68 -12.14 -6.83
CA ALA A 175 2.83 -11.34 -7.70
C ALA A 175 1.90 -10.46 -6.86
N PRO A 176 1.71 -9.17 -7.20
CA PRO A 176 0.73 -8.34 -6.54
C PRO A 176 -0.68 -8.93 -6.68
N PRO A 177 -1.56 -8.80 -5.68
CA PRO A 177 -2.97 -9.14 -5.82
C PRO A 177 -3.61 -8.45 -7.03
N GLU A 178 -4.42 -9.18 -7.80
CA GLU A 178 -5.03 -8.69 -9.05
C GLU A 178 -5.87 -7.43 -8.86
N GLY A 179 -6.49 -7.26 -7.69
CA GLY A 179 -7.29 -6.08 -7.36
C GLY A 179 -6.54 -4.75 -7.48
N TYR A 180 -5.22 -4.75 -7.44
CA TYR A 180 -4.42 -3.53 -7.67
C TYR A 180 -4.48 -3.01 -9.11
N TYR A 181 -4.82 -3.88 -10.07
CA TYR A 181 -4.91 -3.55 -11.50
C TYR A 181 -6.33 -3.20 -11.96
N VAL A 182 -7.27 -3.09 -11.05
CA VAL A 182 -8.71 -2.90 -11.37
C VAL A 182 -8.99 -1.65 -12.20
N ALA A 183 -8.22 -0.59 -12.02
CA ALA A 183 -8.40 0.65 -12.77
C ALA A 183 -7.97 0.51 -14.25
N GLU A 184 -6.91 -0.23 -14.50
CA GLU A 184 -6.42 -0.56 -15.84
C GLU A 184 -7.34 -1.56 -16.54
N GLN A 185 -7.90 -2.50 -15.79
CA GLN A 185 -8.84 -3.50 -16.31
C GLN A 185 -10.22 -2.92 -16.59
N ASN A 186 -10.64 -1.89 -15.85
CA ASN A 186 -11.97 -1.28 -15.94
C ASN A 186 -11.91 0.25 -16.12
N PRO A 187 -11.30 0.77 -17.20
CA PRO A 187 -11.03 2.21 -17.34
C PRO A 187 -12.31 3.06 -17.40
N LYS A 188 -13.41 2.54 -17.97
CA LYS A 188 -14.69 3.27 -18.00
C LYS A 188 -15.32 3.43 -16.63
N GLU A 189 -15.32 2.37 -15.83
CA GLU A 189 -15.85 2.41 -14.46
C GLU A 189 -14.99 3.32 -13.58
N PHE A 190 -13.66 3.30 -13.78
CA PHE A 190 -12.78 4.25 -13.14
C PHE A 190 -13.13 5.70 -13.50
N GLU A 191 -13.32 6.03 -14.78
CA GLU A 191 -13.68 7.39 -15.21
C GLU A 191 -15.02 7.84 -14.61
N GLU A 192 -16.02 6.97 -14.59
CA GLU A 192 -17.31 7.24 -13.95
C GLU A 192 -17.16 7.47 -12.44
N PHE A 193 -16.30 6.70 -11.78
CA PHE A 193 -16.02 6.88 -10.35
C PHE A 193 -15.30 8.20 -10.08
N ASP A 194 -14.20 8.49 -10.81
CA ASP A 194 -13.40 9.71 -10.63
C ASP A 194 -14.21 10.99 -10.93
N SER A 195 -15.21 10.91 -11.83
CA SER A 195 -16.11 12.04 -12.15
C SER A 195 -16.97 12.51 -10.98
N LYS A 196 -17.13 11.71 -9.93
CA LYS A 196 -17.85 12.07 -8.70
C LYS A 196 -17.05 13.01 -7.79
N PHE A 197 -15.76 13.16 -8.06
CA PHE A 197 -14.87 14.05 -7.31
C PHE A 197 -14.72 15.41 -8.03
N PRO A 198 -14.33 16.46 -7.31
CA PRO A 198 -14.05 17.76 -7.94
C PRO A 198 -13.01 17.62 -9.06
N PRO A 199 -13.24 18.27 -10.21
CA PRO A 199 -12.30 18.22 -11.32
C PRO A 199 -10.95 18.81 -10.93
N LYS A 200 -9.87 18.15 -11.37
CA LYS A 200 -8.49 18.60 -11.15
C LYS A 200 -7.67 18.43 -12.43
N GLU A 201 -6.72 19.31 -12.64
CA GLU A 201 -5.84 19.25 -13.79
C GLU A 201 -4.89 18.05 -13.70
N LYS A 202 -4.85 17.21 -14.74
CA LYS A 202 -3.92 16.10 -14.87
C LYS A 202 -2.64 16.62 -15.52
N LEU A 203 -1.54 16.60 -14.76
CA LEU A 203 -0.25 17.14 -15.19
C LEU A 203 0.74 16.00 -15.45
N LYS A 204 1.44 16.07 -16.60
CA LYS A 204 2.60 15.23 -16.85
C LYS A 204 3.84 15.91 -16.24
N LEU A 205 4.39 15.29 -15.21
CA LEU A 205 5.50 15.84 -14.43
C LEU A 205 6.75 14.94 -14.54
N PRO A 206 7.96 15.52 -14.45
CA PRO A 206 9.19 14.73 -14.38
C PRO A 206 9.17 13.76 -13.18
N GLY A 207 9.63 12.54 -13.39
CA GLY A 207 9.71 11.51 -12.35
C GLY A 207 8.43 10.68 -12.16
N GLN A 208 7.39 10.92 -12.93
CA GLN A 208 6.25 10.00 -13.01
C GLN A 208 6.67 8.69 -13.67
N LEU A 209 6.07 7.59 -13.25
CA LEU A 209 6.40 6.23 -13.68
C LEU A 209 5.61 5.80 -14.93
N PHE A 210 4.49 6.47 -15.23
CA PHE A 210 3.54 6.12 -16.29
C PHE A 210 3.12 7.32 -17.13
#